data_fe4f2bd7059edeac34422c5eefec7c15
#
_entry.id   fe4f2bd7059edeac34422c5eefec7c15
#
_cell.length_a   1.000
_cell.length_b   1.000
_cell.length_c   1.000
_cell.angle_alpha   90.00
_cell.angle_beta   90.00
_cell.angle_gamma   90.00
#
_symmetry.space_group_name_H-M   'P 1'
#
loop_
_entity.id
_entity.type
_entity.pdbx_description
1 polymer ?
#
loop_
_entity_poly.entity_id
_entity_poly.type
_entity_poly.pdbx_seq_one_letter_code
_entity_poly.pdbx_strand_id
1 'polypeptide(L)'
;HTPQLQLPHPQMAQRLFVLEPLAQIAPNLVHPFYGKTIAQLLEDRQRCSIEKLTTSDVTPQLCERINQLLAQLSTSVTALTIENLTALCFENNPNTHIYLLRLADGQLVGTATLSYSVLFTGKKVWIEDVVVDEKEHGKGLARLLLTHLQAEARVHGANSVNLTSRPSRESANHLYRSMG
;
A
#
# COMPACT_ATOMS: atom_id res chain seq x y z
N HIS A 1 -10.59 14.91 18.67
CA HIS A 1 -10.92 14.58 17.28
C HIS A 1 -12.21 15.29 16.88
N THR A 2 -12.17 16.10 15.85
CA THR A 2 -13.34 16.62 15.14
C THR A 2 -13.37 16.00 13.75
N PRO A 3 -14.48 16.03 13.01
CA PRO A 3 -14.53 15.57 11.62
C PRO A 3 -13.49 16.24 10.71
N GLN A 4 -12.97 17.40 11.13
CA GLN A 4 -11.99 18.21 10.39
C GLN A 4 -10.56 18.07 10.92
N LEU A 5 -10.33 17.46 12.11
CA LEU A 5 -9.01 17.29 12.71
C LEU A 5 -8.75 15.82 13.09
N GLN A 6 -7.90 15.17 12.33
CA GLN A 6 -7.43 13.82 12.61
C GLN A 6 -5.98 13.85 13.11
N LEU A 7 -5.74 13.24 14.28
CA LEU A 7 -4.41 13.11 14.89
C LEU A 7 -4.05 11.64 15.08
N PRO A 8 -2.85 11.22 14.69
CA PRO A 8 -1.88 11.99 13.88
C PRO A 8 -2.43 12.28 12.47
N HIS A 9 -1.89 13.32 11.83
CA HIS A 9 -2.29 13.66 10.45
C HIS A 9 -2.09 12.44 9.53
N PRO A 10 -3.09 12.05 8.70
CA PRO A 10 -3.05 10.82 7.91
C PRO A 10 -1.79 10.64 7.06
N GLN A 11 -1.29 11.74 6.49
CA GLN A 11 -0.09 11.73 5.65
C GLN A 11 1.22 11.96 6.43
N MET A 12 1.22 12.00 7.76
CA MET A 12 2.41 12.31 8.55
C MET A 12 3.55 11.33 8.25
N ALA A 13 3.25 10.04 8.22
CA ALA A 13 4.22 8.98 7.98
C ALA A 13 4.75 8.93 6.52
N GLN A 14 4.19 9.73 5.62
CA GLN A 14 4.59 9.79 4.20
C GLN A 14 5.47 11.01 3.88
N ARG A 15 5.63 11.95 4.85
CA ARG A 15 6.28 13.24 4.62
C ARG A 15 7.63 13.30 5.33
N LEU A 16 8.72 13.23 4.57
CA LEU A 16 10.09 13.33 5.10
C LEU A 16 10.31 14.60 5.92
N PHE A 17 9.83 15.76 5.43
CA PHE A 17 9.95 17.04 6.15
C PHE A 17 9.23 17.07 7.50
N VAL A 18 8.37 16.09 7.80
CA VAL A 18 7.75 15.88 9.12
C VAL A 18 8.52 14.82 9.91
N LEU A 19 8.88 13.69 9.27
CA LEU A 19 9.55 12.58 9.94
C LEU A 19 10.97 12.92 10.38
N GLU A 20 11.72 13.65 9.55
CA GLU A 20 13.12 14.02 9.86
C GLU A 20 13.23 14.84 11.16
N PRO A 21 12.55 15.99 11.33
CA PRO A 21 12.64 16.73 12.60
C PRO A 21 12.01 15.98 13.76
N LEU A 22 10.95 15.21 13.52
CA LEU A 22 10.30 14.43 14.58
C LEU A 22 11.22 13.28 15.06
N ALA A 23 11.98 12.65 14.18
CA ALA A 23 12.95 11.63 14.54
C ALA A 23 14.11 12.20 15.37
N GLN A 24 14.47 13.47 15.23
CA GLN A 24 15.48 14.12 16.05
C GLN A 24 15.03 14.33 17.49
N ILE A 25 13.76 14.64 17.72
CA ILE A 25 13.21 14.98 19.05
C ILE A 25 12.53 13.80 19.74
N ALA A 26 11.93 12.87 18.98
CA ALA A 26 11.15 11.75 19.51
C ALA A 26 11.30 10.46 18.65
N PRO A 27 12.54 9.92 18.46
CA PRO A 27 12.79 8.79 17.57
C PRO A 27 12.01 7.53 17.97
N ASN A 28 11.78 7.32 19.26
CA ASN A 28 11.14 6.13 19.83
C ASN A 28 9.61 6.27 19.97
N LEU A 29 9.03 7.43 19.62
CA LEU A 29 7.58 7.60 19.63
C LEU A 29 6.94 6.63 18.62
N VAL A 30 5.97 5.83 19.11
CA VAL A 30 5.28 4.85 18.27
C VAL A 30 4.06 5.47 17.60
N HIS A 31 3.99 5.36 16.28
CA HIS A 31 2.84 5.82 15.51
C HIS A 31 1.66 4.85 15.71
N PRO A 32 0.46 5.33 16.15
CA PRO A 32 -0.64 4.46 16.59
C PRO A 32 -1.21 3.56 15.48
N PHE A 33 -1.18 3.99 14.22
CA PHE A 33 -1.71 3.20 13.10
C PHE A 33 -0.68 2.24 12.50
N TYR A 34 0.59 2.65 12.46
CA TYR A 34 1.67 1.84 11.87
C TYR A 34 2.31 0.88 12.86
N GLY A 35 2.19 1.14 14.18
CA GLY A 35 2.86 0.33 15.20
C GLY A 35 4.39 0.39 15.12
N LYS A 36 4.93 1.37 14.40
CA LYS A 36 6.38 1.60 14.21
C LYS A 36 6.81 2.88 14.91
N THR A 37 8.07 2.93 15.33
CA THR A 37 8.67 4.15 15.85
C THR A 37 8.88 5.17 14.72
N ILE A 38 9.02 6.44 15.09
CA ILE A 38 9.30 7.51 14.11
C ILE A 38 10.62 7.25 13.39
N ALA A 39 11.65 6.75 14.08
CA ALA A 39 12.91 6.36 13.45
C ALA A 39 12.72 5.27 12.38
N GLN A 40 11.94 4.23 12.69
CA GLN A 40 11.63 3.17 11.74
C GLN A 40 10.81 3.66 10.54
N LEU A 41 9.87 4.57 10.75
CA LEU A 41 9.10 5.18 9.66
C LEU A 41 9.98 6.02 8.74
N LEU A 42 10.93 6.75 9.32
CA LEU A 42 11.91 7.54 8.55
C LEU A 42 12.80 6.63 7.70
N GLU A 43 13.36 5.58 8.29
CA GLU A 43 14.17 4.59 7.57
C GLU A 43 13.40 3.94 6.41
N ASP A 44 12.18 3.49 6.66
CA ASP A 44 11.31 2.91 5.63
C ASP A 44 11.08 3.91 4.49
N ARG A 45 10.82 5.18 4.82
CA ARG A 45 10.55 6.22 3.83
C ARG A 45 11.79 6.61 3.00
N GLN A 46 12.98 6.49 3.58
CA GLN A 46 14.25 6.68 2.87
C GLN A 46 14.57 5.52 1.92
N ARG A 47 14.10 4.30 2.23
CA ARG A 47 14.30 3.12 1.38
C ARG A 47 13.33 3.04 0.22
N CYS A 48 12.09 3.41 0.43
CA CYS A 48 11.04 3.28 -0.57
C CYS A 48 9.86 4.24 -0.30
N SER A 49 9.04 4.44 -1.33
CA SER A 49 7.76 5.14 -1.23
C SER A 49 6.60 4.20 -1.54
N ILE A 50 5.44 4.47 -0.92
CA ILE A 50 4.18 3.83 -1.26
C ILE A 50 3.20 4.95 -1.57
N GLU A 51 2.73 5.00 -2.79
CA GLU A 51 1.91 6.09 -3.32
C GLU A 51 0.65 5.52 -3.94
N LYS A 52 -0.45 6.26 -3.81
CA LYS A 52 -1.70 5.90 -4.47
C LYS A 52 -1.60 6.27 -5.95
N LEU A 53 -1.96 5.34 -6.82
CA LEU A 53 -2.02 5.58 -8.26
C LEU A 53 -3.08 6.63 -8.58
N THR A 54 -2.67 7.64 -9.34
CA THR A 54 -3.52 8.71 -9.88
C THR A 54 -3.56 8.66 -11.40
N THR A 55 -4.53 9.31 -12.01
CA THR A 55 -4.62 9.41 -13.48
C THR A 55 -3.40 10.09 -14.09
N SER A 56 -2.77 11.03 -13.37
CA SER A 56 -1.55 11.71 -13.82
C SER A 56 -0.30 10.82 -13.85
N ASP A 57 -0.31 9.70 -13.13
CA ASP A 57 0.81 8.76 -13.09
C ASP A 57 0.80 7.79 -14.28
N VAL A 58 -0.36 7.65 -14.95
CA VAL A 58 -0.55 6.65 -16.00
C VAL A 58 0.26 6.98 -17.23
N THR A 59 1.23 6.13 -17.52
CA THR A 59 2.08 6.17 -18.70
C THR A 59 2.20 4.77 -19.31
N PRO A 60 2.58 4.64 -20.59
CA PRO A 60 2.85 3.35 -21.20
C PRO A 60 3.88 2.52 -20.42
N GLN A 61 4.94 3.16 -19.93
CA GLN A 61 6.01 2.51 -19.16
C GLN A 61 5.50 2.00 -17.81
N LEU A 62 4.66 2.79 -17.11
CA LEU A 62 4.05 2.34 -15.87
C LEU A 62 3.11 1.15 -16.10
N CYS A 63 2.26 1.23 -17.12
CA CYS A 63 1.34 0.17 -17.50
C CYS A 63 2.09 -1.15 -17.81
N GLU A 64 3.15 -1.07 -18.62
CA GLU A 64 4.00 -2.22 -18.92
C GLU A 64 4.63 -2.82 -17.66
N ARG A 65 5.17 -1.97 -16.77
CA ARG A 65 5.80 -2.44 -15.53
C ARG A 65 4.80 -3.09 -14.59
N ILE A 66 3.59 -2.55 -14.47
CA ILE A 66 2.51 -3.20 -13.68
C ILE A 66 2.17 -4.56 -14.28
N ASN A 67 2.04 -4.67 -15.60
CA ASN A 67 1.79 -5.95 -16.27
C ASN A 67 2.87 -6.99 -15.98
N GLN A 68 4.15 -6.59 -15.98
CA GLN A 68 5.26 -7.48 -15.60
C GLN A 68 5.14 -7.97 -14.15
N LEU A 69 4.72 -7.13 -13.21
CA LEU A 69 4.48 -7.53 -11.83
C LEU A 69 3.27 -8.46 -11.71
N LEU A 70 2.16 -8.15 -12.38
CA LEU A 70 0.95 -8.97 -12.35
C LEU A 70 1.17 -10.35 -12.98
N ALA A 71 2.04 -10.47 -13.97
CA ALA A 71 2.43 -11.76 -14.55
C ALA A 71 3.12 -12.69 -13.52
N GLN A 72 3.82 -12.14 -12.53
CA GLN A 72 4.37 -12.89 -11.40
C GLN A 72 3.28 -13.32 -10.39
N LEU A 73 2.16 -12.60 -10.36
CA LEU A 73 1.03 -12.91 -9.49
C LEU A 73 0.20 -14.09 -9.99
N SER A 74 -0.07 -14.13 -11.30
CA SER A 74 -0.89 -15.16 -11.93
C SER A 74 -0.63 -15.23 -13.44
N THR A 75 -0.56 -16.44 -13.97
CA THR A 75 -0.39 -16.71 -15.41
C THR A 75 -1.68 -16.46 -16.22
N SER A 76 -2.82 -16.28 -15.54
CA SER A 76 -4.13 -16.05 -16.18
C SER A 76 -4.55 -14.58 -16.22
N VAL A 77 -3.66 -13.66 -15.83
CA VAL A 77 -3.96 -12.23 -15.88
C VAL A 77 -3.96 -11.74 -17.32
N THR A 78 -5.07 -11.11 -17.74
CA THR A 78 -5.10 -10.37 -19.00
C THR A 78 -4.30 -9.08 -18.83
N ALA A 79 -3.42 -8.79 -19.78
CA ALA A 79 -2.62 -7.57 -19.73
C ALA A 79 -3.53 -6.32 -19.69
N LEU A 80 -3.21 -5.41 -18.79
CA LEU A 80 -3.89 -4.13 -18.69
C LEU A 80 -3.53 -3.24 -19.88
N THR A 81 -4.51 -2.53 -20.40
CA THR A 81 -4.31 -1.41 -21.30
C THR A 81 -4.20 -0.10 -20.51
N ILE A 82 -3.73 0.96 -21.14
CA ILE A 82 -3.69 2.31 -20.55
C ILE A 82 -5.10 2.74 -20.14
N GLU A 83 -6.09 2.50 -20.98
CA GLU A 83 -7.50 2.83 -20.73
C GLU A 83 -8.03 2.09 -19.49
N ASN A 84 -7.73 0.79 -19.38
CA ASN A 84 -8.14 -0.01 -18.22
C ASN A 84 -7.45 0.47 -16.95
N LEU A 85 -6.15 0.76 -17.01
CA LEU A 85 -5.41 1.28 -15.87
C LEU A 85 -5.93 2.65 -15.43
N THR A 86 -6.23 3.54 -16.38
CA THR A 86 -6.83 4.86 -16.12
C THR A 86 -8.20 4.74 -15.46
N ALA A 87 -9.02 3.79 -15.92
CA ALA A 87 -10.34 3.53 -15.33
C ALA A 87 -10.27 3.01 -13.89
N LEU A 88 -9.17 2.35 -13.51
CA LEU A 88 -8.94 1.84 -12.17
C LEU A 88 -8.37 2.88 -11.19
N CYS A 89 -7.90 4.04 -11.67
CA CYS A 89 -7.43 5.12 -10.80
C CYS A 89 -8.57 5.61 -9.88
N PHE A 90 -8.22 6.01 -8.66
CA PHE A 90 -9.21 6.34 -7.64
C PHE A 90 -10.13 7.51 -8.05
N GLU A 91 -9.68 8.42 -8.91
CA GLU A 91 -10.48 9.52 -9.44
C GLU A 91 -11.67 9.03 -10.27
N ASN A 92 -11.49 7.91 -10.97
CA ASN A 92 -12.53 7.28 -11.80
C ASN A 92 -13.24 6.14 -11.07
N ASN A 93 -12.58 5.55 -10.06
CA ASN A 93 -13.10 4.46 -9.25
C ASN A 93 -12.82 4.68 -7.76
N PRO A 94 -13.62 5.51 -7.07
CA PRO A 94 -13.35 5.94 -5.68
C PRO A 94 -13.41 4.80 -4.65
N ASN A 95 -13.95 3.64 -5.02
CA ASN A 95 -13.99 2.46 -4.17
C ASN A 95 -12.78 1.53 -4.37
N THR A 96 -11.87 1.87 -5.29
CA THR A 96 -10.67 1.08 -5.58
C THR A 96 -9.44 1.98 -5.52
N HIS A 97 -8.49 1.65 -4.65
CA HIS A 97 -7.25 2.38 -4.51
C HIS A 97 -6.08 1.45 -4.79
N ILE A 98 -5.37 1.69 -5.89
CA ILE A 98 -4.15 0.98 -6.23
C ILE A 98 -2.97 1.72 -5.60
N TYR A 99 -2.08 0.98 -4.93
CA TYR A 99 -0.87 1.51 -4.34
C TYR A 99 0.36 0.98 -5.06
N LEU A 100 1.29 1.87 -5.33
CA LEU A 100 2.55 1.60 -6.01
C LEU A 100 3.69 1.67 -4.99
N LEU A 101 4.47 0.60 -4.88
CA LEU A 101 5.67 0.54 -4.06
C LEU A 101 6.90 0.80 -4.94
N ARG A 102 7.59 1.91 -4.69
CA ARG A 102 8.82 2.29 -5.41
C ARG A 102 10.02 2.29 -4.47
N LEU A 103 11.18 1.87 -4.96
CA LEU A 103 12.45 2.08 -4.28
C LEU A 103 12.89 3.54 -4.34
N ALA A 104 13.93 3.91 -3.58
CA ALA A 104 14.45 5.27 -3.54
C ALA A 104 14.94 5.79 -4.90
N ASP A 105 15.34 4.90 -5.80
CA ASP A 105 15.72 5.23 -7.19
C ASP A 105 14.52 5.43 -8.14
N GLY A 106 13.29 5.30 -7.62
CA GLY A 106 12.05 5.42 -8.37
C GLY A 106 11.57 4.13 -9.06
N GLN A 107 12.34 3.03 -8.99
CA GLN A 107 11.94 1.77 -9.59
C GLN A 107 10.66 1.25 -8.93
N LEU A 108 9.62 0.95 -9.72
CA LEU A 108 8.41 0.28 -9.26
C LEU A 108 8.71 -1.20 -9.02
N VAL A 109 8.56 -1.64 -7.76
CA VAL A 109 8.88 -3.02 -7.34
C VAL A 109 7.71 -3.76 -6.73
N GLY A 110 6.56 -3.12 -6.56
CA GLY A 110 5.38 -3.79 -6.05
C GLY A 110 4.11 -2.97 -6.22
N THR A 111 2.98 -3.65 -6.14
CA THR A 111 1.66 -3.04 -6.14
C THR A 111 0.69 -3.84 -5.28
N ALA A 112 -0.36 -3.20 -4.83
CA ALA A 112 -1.50 -3.83 -4.18
C ALA A 112 -2.73 -2.94 -4.30
N THR A 113 -3.90 -3.55 -4.20
CA THR A 113 -5.19 -2.88 -4.34
C THR A 113 -5.96 -2.91 -3.02
N LEU A 114 -6.56 -1.78 -2.61
CA LEU A 114 -7.62 -1.71 -1.60
C LEU A 114 -8.96 -1.53 -2.30
N SER A 115 -9.87 -2.49 -2.09
CA SER A 115 -11.27 -2.40 -2.52
C SER A 115 -12.16 -2.12 -1.31
N TYR A 116 -12.98 -1.08 -1.40
CA TYR A 116 -13.88 -0.62 -0.35
C TYR A 116 -15.32 -1.02 -0.63
N SER A 117 -15.96 -1.65 0.34
CA SER A 117 -17.40 -1.97 0.29
C SER A 117 -18.09 -1.32 1.49
N VAL A 118 -19.13 -0.51 1.20
CA VAL A 118 -19.98 0.09 2.24
C VAL A 118 -21.23 -0.78 2.36
N LEU A 119 -21.44 -1.37 3.53
CA LEU A 119 -22.52 -2.28 3.84
C LEU A 119 -23.33 -1.73 5.02
N PHE A 120 -24.53 -2.27 5.25
CA PHE A 120 -25.34 -1.94 6.44
C PHE A 120 -24.59 -2.21 7.75
N THR A 121 -23.66 -3.17 7.77
CA THR A 121 -22.85 -3.56 8.93
C THR A 121 -21.56 -2.75 9.08
N GLY A 122 -21.33 -1.77 8.20
CA GLY A 122 -20.13 -0.92 8.22
C GLY A 122 -19.28 -1.05 6.97
N LYS A 123 -18.13 -0.38 6.98
CA LYS A 123 -17.18 -0.37 5.87
C LYS A 123 -16.24 -1.58 5.99
N LYS A 124 -16.20 -2.41 4.94
CA LYS A 124 -15.23 -3.50 4.78
C LYS A 124 -14.22 -3.14 3.71
N VAL A 125 -12.99 -3.58 3.91
CA VAL A 125 -11.90 -3.39 2.96
C VAL A 125 -11.29 -4.74 2.63
N TRP A 126 -11.02 -4.94 1.34
CA TRP A 126 -10.27 -6.07 0.83
C TRP A 126 -8.92 -5.60 0.31
N ILE A 127 -7.86 -6.33 0.68
CA ILE A 127 -6.55 -6.18 0.07
C ILE A 127 -6.44 -7.24 -1.01
N GLU A 128 -6.22 -6.80 -2.24
CA GLU A 128 -6.16 -7.65 -3.42
C GLU A 128 -4.91 -7.36 -4.25
N ASP A 129 -4.58 -8.24 -5.17
CA ASP A 129 -3.50 -8.09 -6.16
C ASP A 129 -2.15 -7.71 -5.56
N VAL A 130 -1.85 -8.26 -4.36
CA VAL A 130 -0.56 -8.00 -3.70
C VAL A 130 0.56 -8.71 -4.44
N VAL A 131 1.47 -7.93 -4.99
CA VAL A 131 2.68 -8.43 -5.65
C VAL A 131 3.87 -7.55 -5.31
N VAL A 132 5.01 -8.19 -5.05
CA VAL A 132 6.34 -7.58 -4.96
C VAL A 132 7.24 -8.37 -5.89
N ASP A 133 8.05 -7.67 -6.69
CA ASP A 133 8.99 -8.27 -7.64
C ASP A 133 9.82 -9.36 -6.96
N GLU A 134 9.91 -10.52 -7.57
CA GLU A 134 10.65 -11.68 -7.03
C GLU A 134 12.10 -11.33 -6.69
N LYS A 135 12.73 -10.42 -7.45
CA LYS A 135 14.10 -9.93 -7.19
C LYS A 135 14.22 -9.16 -5.88
N GLU A 136 13.12 -8.70 -5.35
CA GLU A 136 13.04 -7.91 -4.12
C GLU A 136 12.50 -8.72 -2.93
N HIS A 137 12.26 -10.02 -3.10
CA HIS A 137 11.79 -10.88 -2.03
C HIS A 137 12.81 -10.97 -0.88
N GLY A 138 12.33 -11.26 0.32
CA GLY A 138 13.14 -11.36 1.54
C GLY A 138 13.58 -10.02 2.16
N LYS A 139 13.36 -8.88 1.48
CA LYS A 139 13.75 -7.53 1.96
C LYS A 139 12.69 -6.84 2.83
N GLY A 140 11.60 -7.52 3.19
CA GLY A 140 10.53 -6.98 4.04
C GLY A 140 9.55 -6.04 3.34
N LEU A 141 9.67 -5.83 2.02
CA LEU A 141 8.86 -4.87 1.25
C LEU A 141 7.37 -5.23 1.22
N ALA A 142 7.03 -6.51 1.13
CA ALA A 142 5.63 -6.95 1.18
C ALA A 142 4.98 -6.62 2.55
N ARG A 143 5.71 -6.83 3.66
CA ARG A 143 5.24 -6.44 4.99
C ARG A 143 5.04 -4.93 5.09
N LEU A 144 5.97 -4.16 4.55
CA LEU A 144 5.88 -2.70 4.53
C LEU A 144 4.63 -2.23 3.78
N LEU A 145 4.41 -2.75 2.57
CA LEU A 145 3.23 -2.46 1.75
C LEU A 145 1.93 -2.79 2.49
N LEU A 146 1.82 -4.00 3.04
CA LEU A 146 0.63 -4.42 3.78
C LEU A 146 0.38 -3.58 5.05
N THR A 147 1.42 -3.24 5.80
CA THR A 147 1.29 -2.35 6.97
C THR A 147 0.76 -0.98 6.57
N HIS A 148 1.24 -0.44 5.45
CA HIS A 148 0.74 0.81 4.89
C HIS A 148 -0.75 0.70 4.52
N LEU A 149 -1.13 -0.36 3.81
CA LEU A 149 -2.52 -0.59 3.40
C LEU A 149 -3.47 -0.76 4.59
N GLN A 150 -3.04 -1.47 5.65
CA GLN A 150 -3.81 -1.57 6.88
C GLN A 150 -4.01 -0.22 7.57
N ALA A 151 -2.96 0.62 7.59
CA ALA A 151 -3.05 1.97 8.15
C ALA A 151 -4.01 2.85 7.32
N GLU A 152 -3.92 2.83 6.01
CA GLU A 152 -4.81 3.54 5.09
C GLU A 152 -6.28 3.09 5.27
N ALA A 153 -6.52 1.78 5.35
CA ALA A 153 -7.86 1.25 5.59
C ALA A 153 -8.46 1.79 6.90
N ARG A 154 -7.66 1.83 7.99
CA ARG A 154 -8.10 2.39 9.30
C ARG A 154 -8.39 3.88 9.21
N VAL A 155 -7.55 4.65 8.54
CA VAL A 155 -7.75 6.09 8.29
C VAL A 155 -9.09 6.33 7.58
N HIS A 156 -9.44 5.45 6.64
CA HIS A 156 -10.71 5.51 5.91
C HIS A 156 -11.91 4.88 6.67
N GLY A 157 -11.73 4.54 7.95
CA GLY A 157 -12.81 4.05 8.81
C GLY A 157 -13.24 2.61 8.53
N ALA A 158 -12.32 1.76 8.08
CA ALA A 158 -12.62 0.35 7.88
C ALA A 158 -12.83 -0.37 9.22
N ASN A 159 -13.91 -1.13 9.32
CA ASN A 159 -14.21 -1.97 10.48
C ASN A 159 -13.42 -3.30 10.45
N SER A 160 -13.09 -3.77 9.23
CA SER A 160 -12.28 -4.95 9.00
C SER A 160 -11.48 -4.82 7.72
N VAL A 161 -10.30 -5.42 7.73
CA VAL A 161 -9.44 -5.56 6.54
C VAL A 161 -9.31 -7.05 6.25
N ASN A 162 -9.66 -7.45 5.04
CA ASN A 162 -9.70 -8.84 4.62
C ASN A 162 -8.74 -9.05 3.46
N LEU A 163 -8.23 -10.24 3.32
CA LEU A 163 -7.50 -10.70 2.14
C LEU A 163 -7.71 -12.18 1.92
N THR A 164 -7.57 -12.61 0.68
CA THR A 164 -7.53 -14.04 0.32
C THR A 164 -6.20 -14.36 -0.34
N SER A 165 -5.75 -15.60 -0.18
CA SER A 165 -4.53 -16.08 -0.81
C SER A 165 -4.67 -17.55 -1.21
N ARG A 166 -4.08 -17.92 -2.33
CA ARG A 166 -4.05 -19.32 -2.77
C ARG A 166 -3.18 -20.14 -1.81
N PRO A 167 -3.55 -21.39 -1.47
CA PRO A 167 -2.74 -22.24 -0.60
C PRO A 167 -1.29 -22.43 -1.05
N SER A 168 -1.05 -22.44 -2.36
CA SER A 168 0.28 -22.59 -2.98
C SER A 168 1.23 -21.41 -2.71
N ARG A 169 0.73 -20.27 -2.21
CA ARG A 169 1.54 -19.08 -1.88
C ARG A 169 2.01 -19.12 -0.42
N GLU A 170 2.80 -20.14 -0.08
CA GLU A 170 3.20 -20.43 1.31
C GLU A 170 3.85 -19.24 2.01
N SER A 171 4.84 -18.60 1.38
CA SER A 171 5.54 -17.44 1.95
C SER A 171 4.62 -16.25 2.21
N ALA A 172 3.69 -15.97 1.28
CA ALA A 172 2.71 -14.92 1.44
C ALA A 172 1.72 -15.27 2.57
N ASN A 173 1.25 -16.52 2.61
CA ASN A 173 0.36 -17.00 3.67
C ASN A 173 1.00 -16.93 5.05
N HIS A 174 2.30 -17.26 5.16
CA HIS A 174 3.06 -17.10 6.39
C HIS A 174 3.13 -15.62 6.83
N LEU A 175 3.43 -14.72 5.88
CA LEU A 175 3.44 -13.29 6.15
C LEU A 175 2.08 -12.82 6.65
N TYR A 176 0.98 -13.15 5.95
CA TYR A 176 -0.37 -12.70 6.30
C TYR A 176 -0.78 -13.16 7.71
N ARG A 177 -0.55 -14.44 8.05
CA ARG A 177 -0.81 -14.98 9.41
C ARG A 177 0.01 -14.26 10.48
N SER A 178 1.23 -13.83 10.18
CA SER A 178 2.08 -13.08 11.12
C SER A 178 1.63 -11.64 11.35
N MET A 179 0.70 -11.14 10.55
CA MET A 179 0.19 -9.77 10.63
C MET A 179 -1.21 -9.67 11.26
N GLY A 180 -1.86 -10.81 11.53
CA GLY A 180 -3.17 -10.92 12.18
C GLY A 180 -4.27 -11.27 11.22
#